data_d33e56c641aca18ea2d907683fff6766
#
_entry.id   d33e56c641aca18ea2d907683fff6766
#
_cell.length_a   1.000
_cell.length_b   1.000
_cell.length_c   1.000
_cell.angle_alpha   90.00
_cell.angle_beta   90.00
_cell.angle_gamma   90.00
#
_symmetry.space_group_name_H-M   'P 1'
#
loop_
_entity.id
_entity.type
_entity.pdbx_description
1 polymer ?
#
loop_
_entity_poly.entity_id
_entity_poly.type
_entity_poly.pdbx_seq_one_letter_code
_entity_poly.pdbx_strand_id
1 'polypeptide(L)'
;MALVTSLITLAIFFMVAAPKDAFALRRAAHHHRILHHLGVLWNPLFRPSHDSLLRQNEEINRLDLPRIQDDVELEALKDSGALVPIEESESLKVEHGLDPSRRYCRPWTRDFLQDLSEVYYRQFHDQIQVNSAVRTVKVQKKLRRHNRNAAPADGDTASSHLAGVTVDLQRRGLTKEEIRFVEHYLFYLNALGLVEPEEERRHWCFHVMVSDRYSDWRQTQTIFPQSPTQEPVAAPVPAVAATAASN
;
A
#
# COMPACT_ATOMS: atom_id res chain seq x y z
N MET A 1 -3.50 31.95 -42.76
CA MET A 1 -4.60 31.10 -42.31
C MET A 1 -4.12 29.66 -42.03
N ALA A 2 -3.02 29.45 -41.33
CA ALA A 2 -2.45 28.11 -41.07
C ALA A 2 -2.16 27.81 -39.59
N LEU A 3 -2.65 28.63 -38.66
CA LEU A 3 -2.36 28.51 -37.22
C LEU A 3 -3.56 28.11 -36.36
N VAL A 4 -4.75 27.94 -36.94
CA VAL A 4 -5.98 27.60 -36.17
C VAL A 4 -6.31 26.11 -36.25
N THR A 5 -5.76 25.35 -37.17
CA THR A 5 -6.06 23.93 -37.36
C THR A 5 -5.25 22.98 -36.50
N SER A 6 -4.13 23.46 -35.87
CA SER A 6 -3.27 22.60 -35.05
C SER A 6 -3.75 22.45 -33.59
N LEU A 7 -4.58 23.35 -33.09
CA LEU A 7 -5.05 23.33 -31.69
C LEU A 7 -6.31 22.43 -31.48
N ILE A 8 -7.05 22.15 -32.55
CA ILE A 8 -8.26 21.32 -32.47
C ILE A 8 -7.92 19.83 -32.48
N THR A 9 -6.85 19.45 -33.18
CA THR A 9 -6.42 18.04 -33.28
C THR A 9 -5.80 17.51 -31.96
N LEU A 10 -5.20 18.37 -31.14
CA LEU A 10 -4.62 17.96 -29.87
C LEU A 10 -5.67 17.74 -28.78
N ALA A 11 -6.82 18.44 -28.87
CA ALA A 11 -7.91 18.27 -27.90
C ALA A 11 -8.70 16.96 -28.07
N ILE A 12 -8.74 16.41 -29.29
CA ILE A 12 -9.49 15.18 -29.59
C ILE A 12 -8.71 13.92 -29.18
N PHE A 13 -7.38 13.97 -29.20
CA PHE A 13 -6.56 12.81 -28.81
C PHE A 13 -6.51 12.56 -27.31
N PHE A 14 -6.80 13.58 -26.47
CA PHE A 14 -6.87 13.42 -25.01
C PHE A 14 -8.22 12.90 -24.51
N MET A 15 -9.24 12.81 -25.38
CA MET A 15 -10.59 12.40 -24.96
C MET A 15 -10.88 10.90 -25.13
N VAL A 16 -9.98 10.13 -25.75
CA VAL A 16 -10.22 8.73 -26.12
C VAL A 16 -9.58 7.71 -25.16
N ALA A 17 -8.74 8.13 -24.24
CA ALA A 17 -8.09 7.22 -23.28
C ALA A 17 -8.22 7.69 -21.84
N ALA A 18 -9.44 7.96 -21.37
CA ALA A 18 -9.68 7.95 -19.94
C ALA A 18 -9.85 6.48 -19.53
N PRO A 19 -8.88 5.88 -18.81
CA PRO A 19 -9.02 4.51 -18.35
C PRO A 19 -10.27 4.42 -17.47
N LYS A 20 -10.94 3.27 -17.46
CA LYS A 20 -12.11 3.01 -16.58
C LYS A 20 -11.81 3.35 -15.12
N ASP A 21 -10.54 3.35 -14.76
CA ASP A 21 -9.97 3.69 -13.45
C ASP A 21 -10.11 5.19 -13.08
N ALA A 22 -10.09 6.11 -14.05
CA ALA A 22 -10.27 7.54 -13.79
C ALA A 22 -11.69 7.87 -13.27
N PHE A 23 -12.67 7.05 -13.62
CA PHE A 23 -14.05 7.22 -13.14
C PHE A 23 -14.19 6.73 -11.69
N ALA A 24 -13.54 5.62 -11.35
CA ALA A 24 -13.45 5.11 -9.98
C ALA A 24 -12.73 6.09 -9.05
N LEU A 25 -11.59 6.65 -9.50
CA LEU A 25 -10.83 7.67 -8.78
C LEU A 25 -11.63 8.96 -8.56
N ARG A 26 -12.40 9.41 -9.56
CA ARG A 26 -13.27 10.60 -9.41
C ARG A 26 -14.42 10.35 -8.43
N ARG A 27 -15.02 9.18 -8.46
CA ARG A 27 -16.11 8.80 -7.52
C ARG A 27 -15.58 8.69 -6.09
N ALA A 28 -14.38 8.14 -5.92
CA ALA A 28 -13.65 8.06 -4.67
C ALA A 28 -13.31 9.43 -4.10
N ALA A 29 -12.69 10.29 -4.92
CA ALA A 29 -12.33 11.65 -4.52
C ALA A 29 -13.57 12.48 -4.13
N HIS A 30 -14.70 12.25 -4.79
CA HIS A 30 -15.96 12.94 -4.46
C HIS A 30 -16.52 12.46 -3.11
N HIS A 31 -16.53 11.14 -2.86
CA HIS A 31 -16.94 10.56 -1.58
C HIS A 31 -16.03 11.01 -0.42
N HIS A 32 -14.73 11.01 -0.65
CA HIS A 32 -13.74 11.47 0.33
C HIS A 32 -13.93 12.96 0.69
N ARG A 33 -14.24 13.82 -0.28
CA ARG A 33 -14.53 15.23 -0.05
C ARG A 33 -15.78 15.44 0.83
N ILE A 34 -16.83 14.68 0.60
CA ILE A 34 -18.07 14.79 1.39
C ILE A 34 -17.81 14.39 2.85
N LEU A 35 -17.03 13.34 3.07
CA LEU A 35 -16.70 12.85 4.41
C LEU A 35 -15.79 13.80 5.19
N HIS A 36 -14.89 14.52 4.52
CA HIS A 36 -14.05 15.54 5.16
C HIS A 36 -14.84 16.73 5.70
N HIS A 37 -15.91 17.14 5.02
CA HIS A 37 -16.77 18.20 5.51
C HIS A 37 -17.54 17.82 6.79
N LEU A 38 -17.71 16.52 7.05
CA LEU A 38 -18.38 16.00 8.24
C LEU A 38 -17.45 15.79 9.44
N GLY A 39 -16.16 16.16 9.34
CA GLY A 39 -15.20 16.01 10.42
C GLY A 39 -14.88 14.56 10.79
N VAL A 40 -15.13 13.61 9.89
CA VAL A 40 -14.91 12.19 10.14
C VAL A 40 -13.41 11.89 10.18
N LEU A 41 -12.93 11.47 11.35
CA LEU A 41 -11.52 11.09 11.57
C LEU A 41 -11.17 9.71 10.99
N TRP A 42 -12.16 8.93 10.58
CA TRP A 42 -12.02 7.55 10.11
C TRP A 42 -12.73 7.36 8.79
N ASN A 43 -12.05 6.71 7.83
CA ASN A 43 -12.61 6.45 6.52
C ASN A 43 -13.68 5.34 6.62
N PRO A 44 -14.96 5.63 6.35
CA PRO A 44 -16.02 4.63 6.43
C PRO A 44 -15.88 3.52 5.37
N LEU A 45 -15.12 3.75 4.28
CA LEU A 45 -14.86 2.75 3.24
C LEU A 45 -13.93 1.64 3.75
N PHE A 46 -13.11 1.95 4.77
CA PHE A 46 -12.20 1.00 5.40
C PHE A 46 -12.71 0.51 6.75
N ARG A 47 -14.02 0.60 6.97
CA ARG A 47 -14.60 0.12 8.22
C ARG A 47 -14.49 -1.41 8.28
N PRO A 48 -13.88 -1.98 9.34
CA PRO A 48 -13.89 -3.41 9.56
C PRO A 48 -15.31 -3.99 9.52
N SER A 49 -15.50 -5.05 8.75
CA SER A 49 -16.80 -5.67 8.55
C SER A 49 -16.68 -7.18 8.39
N HIS A 50 -17.80 -7.88 8.56
CA HIS A 50 -17.89 -9.30 8.27
C HIS A 50 -17.56 -9.59 6.79
N ASP A 51 -18.09 -8.76 5.88
CA ASP A 51 -17.89 -8.93 4.44
C ASP A 51 -16.42 -8.71 4.03
N SER A 52 -15.70 -7.79 4.71
CA SER A 52 -14.28 -7.59 4.48
C SER A 52 -13.49 -8.84 4.90
N LEU A 53 -13.78 -9.43 6.06
CA LEU A 53 -13.15 -10.68 6.48
C LEU A 53 -13.45 -11.84 5.52
N LEU A 54 -14.65 -11.92 4.97
CA LEU A 54 -14.99 -12.92 3.95
C LEU A 54 -14.13 -12.73 2.69
N ARG A 55 -14.04 -11.50 2.15
CA ARG A 55 -13.19 -11.22 0.97
C ARG A 55 -11.72 -11.56 1.20
N GLN A 56 -11.18 -11.23 2.38
CA GLN A 56 -9.82 -11.61 2.76
C GLN A 56 -9.64 -13.14 2.75
N ASN A 57 -10.61 -13.90 3.27
CA ASN A 57 -10.55 -15.35 3.31
C ASN A 57 -10.80 -15.98 1.95
N GLU A 58 -11.68 -15.43 1.11
CA GLU A 58 -11.85 -15.85 -0.29
C GLU A 58 -10.53 -15.75 -1.06
N GLU A 59 -9.78 -14.65 -0.88
CA GLU A 59 -8.48 -14.48 -1.52
C GLU A 59 -7.45 -15.49 -1.03
N ILE A 60 -7.38 -15.76 0.28
CA ILE A 60 -6.49 -16.76 0.86
C ILE A 60 -6.84 -18.17 0.35
N ASN A 61 -8.14 -18.49 0.23
CA ASN A 61 -8.61 -19.77 -0.28
C ASN A 61 -8.34 -19.92 -1.79
N ARG A 62 -8.49 -18.84 -2.57
CA ARG A 62 -8.12 -18.80 -4.00
C ARG A 62 -6.67 -19.20 -4.21
N LEU A 63 -5.79 -18.78 -3.30
CA LEU A 63 -4.35 -19.05 -3.34
C LEU A 63 -3.95 -20.37 -2.68
N ASP A 64 -4.92 -21.13 -2.13
CA ASP A 64 -4.69 -22.34 -1.35
C ASP A 64 -3.62 -22.17 -0.24
N LEU A 65 -3.64 -21.01 0.42
CA LEU A 65 -2.66 -20.70 1.45
C LEU A 65 -3.03 -21.36 2.79
N PRO A 66 -2.08 -22.02 3.46
CA PRO A 66 -2.32 -22.60 4.77
C PRO A 66 -2.59 -21.53 5.83
N ARG A 67 -3.43 -21.86 6.80
CA ARG A 67 -3.53 -21.15 8.08
C ARG A 67 -2.48 -21.74 9.01
N ILE A 68 -1.39 -21.05 9.22
CA ILE A 68 -0.19 -21.48 9.98
C ILE A 68 -0.58 -21.88 11.40
N GLN A 69 -0.46 -23.15 11.74
CA GLN A 69 -0.99 -23.66 13.01
C GLN A 69 -0.12 -23.31 14.21
N ASP A 70 1.19 -23.48 14.06
CA ASP A 70 2.16 -23.32 15.15
C ASP A 70 3.53 -22.82 14.67
N ASP A 71 4.47 -22.80 15.59
CA ASP A 71 5.81 -22.28 15.33
C ASP A 71 6.63 -23.22 14.42
N VAL A 72 6.32 -24.53 14.38
CA VAL A 72 7.01 -25.52 13.50
C VAL A 72 6.64 -25.27 12.04
N GLU A 73 5.35 -25.12 11.76
CA GLU A 73 4.88 -24.78 10.41
C GLU A 73 5.35 -23.38 9.97
N LEU A 74 5.39 -22.45 10.91
CA LEU A 74 5.93 -21.11 10.65
C LEU A 74 7.39 -21.15 10.20
N GLU A 75 8.26 -21.90 10.89
CA GLU A 75 9.67 -22.02 10.52
C GLU A 75 9.82 -22.76 9.16
N ALA A 76 9.04 -23.82 8.91
CA ALA A 76 9.07 -24.50 7.62
C ALA A 76 8.71 -23.57 6.44
N LEU A 77 7.77 -22.64 6.62
CA LEU A 77 7.43 -21.65 5.59
C LEU A 77 8.51 -20.58 5.40
N LYS A 78 9.27 -20.26 6.42
CA LYS A 78 10.45 -19.39 6.31
C LYS A 78 11.58 -20.08 5.57
N ASP A 79 11.89 -21.31 5.96
CA ASP A 79 12.96 -22.12 5.36
C ASP A 79 12.72 -22.36 3.86
N SER A 80 11.46 -22.53 3.47
CA SER A 80 11.07 -22.67 2.06
C SER A 80 11.05 -21.36 1.27
N GLY A 81 11.22 -20.20 1.93
CA GLY A 81 11.08 -18.88 1.30
C GLY A 81 9.63 -18.47 1.00
N ALA A 82 8.65 -19.27 1.43
CA ALA A 82 7.23 -18.91 1.31
C ALA A 82 6.83 -17.73 2.21
N LEU A 83 7.58 -17.50 3.27
CA LEU A 83 7.58 -16.29 4.07
C LEU A 83 8.96 -15.66 4.06
N VAL A 84 9.00 -14.35 3.87
CA VAL A 84 10.23 -13.56 3.82
C VAL A 84 10.27 -12.55 4.96
N PRO A 85 11.46 -12.16 5.45
CA PRO A 85 11.57 -11.18 6.52
C PRO A 85 11.06 -9.80 6.07
N ILE A 86 10.49 -9.06 7.01
CA ILE A 86 10.24 -7.63 6.89
C ILE A 86 11.49 -6.93 7.42
N GLU A 87 12.30 -6.44 6.50
CA GLU A 87 13.55 -5.76 6.83
C GLU A 87 13.29 -4.28 7.09
N GLU A 88 13.89 -3.76 8.16
CA GLU A 88 13.87 -2.33 8.43
C GLU A 88 14.78 -1.58 7.46
N SER A 89 14.36 -0.37 7.11
CA SER A 89 15.08 0.50 6.17
C SER A 89 14.96 1.96 6.61
N GLU A 90 15.50 2.86 5.80
CA GLU A 90 15.32 4.30 6.00
C GLU A 90 13.84 4.72 5.97
N SER A 91 13.00 3.99 5.22
CA SER A 91 11.57 4.28 5.03
C SER A 91 10.62 3.39 5.86
N LEU A 92 11.10 2.23 6.35
CA LEU A 92 10.28 1.20 7.00
C LEU A 92 10.88 0.81 8.36
N LYS A 93 10.05 0.78 9.38
CA LYS A 93 10.42 0.26 10.71
C LYS A 93 9.40 -0.78 11.20
N VAL A 94 9.85 -1.67 12.05
CA VAL A 94 9.00 -2.69 12.70
C VAL A 94 8.87 -2.36 14.18
N GLU A 95 7.65 -2.50 14.72
CA GLU A 95 7.40 -2.30 16.15
C GLU A 95 8.38 -3.15 16.98
N HIS A 96 9.11 -2.49 17.87
CA HIS A 96 10.17 -3.13 18.66
C HIS A 96 9.64 -4.31 19.50
N GLY A 97 8.41 -4.20 20.01
CA GLY A 97 7.75 -5.25 20.78
C GLY A 97 7.20 -6.42 19.93
N LEU A 98 7.22 -6.33 18.61
CA LEU A 98 6.83 -7.47 17.76
C LEU A 98 7.90 -8.54 17.83
N ASP A 99 7.47 -9.75 18.22
CA ASP A 99 8.33 -10.93 18.30
C ASP A 99 9.10 -11.13 16.97
N PRO A 100 10.44 -11.24 17.00
CA PRO A 100 11.25 -11.40 15.78
C PRO A 100 10.82 -12.58 14.92
N SER A 101 10.35 -13.69 15.50
CA SER A 101 9.87 -14.84 14.74
C SER A 101 8.65 -14.53 13.88
N ARG A 102 7.94 -13.44 14.17
CA ARG A 102 6.71 -13.02 13.46
C ARG A 102 6.89 -11.77 12.60
N ARG A 103 8.12 -11.28 12.42
CA ARG A 103 8.46 -10.18 11.51
C ARG A 103 8.62 -10.68 10.07
N TYR A 104 7.66 -11.50 9.60
CA TYR A 104 7.65 -12.16 8.29
C TYR A 104 6.31 -11.97 7.61
N CYS A 105 6.32 -12.00 6.28
CA CYS A 105 5.12 -11.95 5.45
C CYS A 105 5.35 -12.67 4.11
N ARG A 106 4.33 -12.79 3.29
CA ARG A 106 4.47 -13.28 1.92
C ARG A 106 5.31 -12.31 1.08
N PRO A 107 6.04 -12.79 0.04
CA PRO A 107 6.90 -11.92 -0.80
C PRO A 107 6.16 -10.69 -1.36
N TRP A 108 4.96 -10.86 -1.89
CA TRP A 108 4.16 -9.74 -2.42
C TRP A 108 3.71 -8.74 -1.36
N THR A 109 3.50 -9.20 -0.12
CA THR A 109 3.18 -8.31 1.01
C THR A 109 4.40 -7.48 1.42
N ARG A 110 5.62 -8.06 1.37
CA ARG A 110 6.86 -7.31 1.54
C ARG A 110 7.03 -6.27 0.44
N ASP A 111 6.79 -6.64 -0.82
CA ASP A 111 6.90 -5.74 -1.95
C ASP A 111 5.95 -4.53 -1.81
N PHE A 112 4.72 -4.78 -1.37
CA PHE A 112 3.76 -3.71 -1.02
C PHE A 112 4.31 -2.79 0.09
N LEU A 113 4.88 -3.35 1.15
CA LEU A 113 5.45 -2.58 2.26
C LEU A 113 6.60 -1.68 1.78
N GLN A 114 7.50 -2.20 0.94
CA GLN A 114 8.60 -1.45 0.37
C GLN A 114 8.08 -0.27 -0.46
N ASP A 115 7.16 -0.53 -1.39
CA ASP A 115 6.64 0.50 -2.29
C ASP A 115 5.88 1.60 -1.52
N LEU A 116 5.00 1.22 -0.58
CA LEU A 116 4.29 2.19 0.25
C LEU A 116 5.27 3.01 1.10
N SER A 117 6.22 2.36 1.77
CA SER A 117 7.14 3.05 2.67
C SER A 117 8.07 4.02 1.92
N GLU A 118 8.53 3.65 0.71
CA GLU A 118 9.36 4.52 -0.12
C GLU A 118 8.61 5.77 -0.60
N VAL A 119 7.36 5.62 -1.07
CA VAL A 119 6.58 6.79 -1.52
C VAL A 119 6.18 7.67 -0.34
N TYR A 120 5.90 7.08 0.82
CA TYR A 120 5.63 7.81 2.05
C TYR A 120 6.85 8.59 2.53
N TYR A 121 8.02 7.95 2.59
CA TYR A 121 9.27 8.58 3.02
C TYR A 121 9.67 9.74 2.10
N ARG A 122 9.51 9.59 0.79
CA ARG A 122 9.76 10.67 -0.17
C ARG A 122 8.88 11.90 0.08
N GLN A 123 7.66 11.69 0.59
CA GLN A 123 6.70 12.76 0.83
C GLN A 123 6.88 13.44 2.20
N PHE A 124 7.17 12.65 3.24
CA PHE A 124 7.11 13.11 4.63
C PHE A 124 8.44 13.05 5.38
N HIS A 125 9.44 12.37 4.83
CA HIS A 125 10.72 12.07 5.49
C HIS A 125 10.54 11.36 6.84
N ASP A 126 9.49 10.53 6.94
CA ASP A 126 9.19 9.69 8.09
C ASP A 126 8.95 8.23 7.65
N GLN A 127 9.01 7.31 8.60
CA GLN A 127 8.93 5.87 8.34
C GLN A 127 7.51 5.34 8.53
N ILE A 128 7.09 4.45 7.64
CA ILE A 128 5.95 3.57 7.92
C ILE A 128 6.36 2.58 9.01
N GLN A 129 5.50 2.35 10.00
CA GLN A 129 5.74 1.35 11.04
C GLN A 129 4.79 0.16 10.91
N VAL A 130 5.36 -1.05 10.90
CA VAL A 130 4.63 -2.32 10.97
C VAL A 130 4.48 -2.75 12.42
N ASN A 131 3.24 -2.82 12.89
CA ASN A 131 2.91 -3.22 14.27
C ASN A 131 2.68 -4.72 14.42
N SER A 132 2.25 -5.40 13.35
CA SER A 132 1.96 -6.83 13.34
C SER A 132 2.06 -7.37 11.91
N ALA A 133 2.45 -8.64 11.79
CA ALA A 133 2.54 -9.34 10.53
C ALA A 133 2.04 -10.78 10.71
N VAL A 134 2.78 -11.82 10.30
CA VAL A 134 2.32 -13.20 10.42
C VAL A 134 1.97 -13.60 11.86
N ARG A 135 0.92 -14.39 12.00
CA ARG A 135 0.51 -15.01 13.27
C ARG A 135 0.24 -16.48 13.05
N THR A 136 0.49 -17.30 14.07
CA THR A 136 0.01 -18.69 14.08
C THR A 136 -1.39 -18.79 14.69
N VAL A 137 -2.13 -19.84 14.37
CA VAL A 137 -3.43 -20.14 14.99
C VAL A 137 -3.31 -20.18 16.52
N LYS A 138 -2.21 -20.76 17.03
CA LYS A 138 -1.88 -20.77 18.47
C LYS A 138 -1.82 -19.38 19.06
N VAL A 139 -1.12 -18.45 18.39
CA VAL A 139 -1.01 -17.03 18.80
C VAL A 139 -2.35 -16.33 18.73
N GLN A 140 -3.10 -16.52 17.64
CA GLN A 140 -4.42 -15.89 17.44
C GLN A 140 -5.43 -16.37 18.48
N LYS A 141 -5.45 -17.66 18.82
CA LYS A 141 -6.28 -18.21 19.92
C LYS A 141 -5.91 -17.58 21.27
N LYS A 142 -4.62 -17.36 21.53
CA LYS A 142 -4.18 -16.67 22.75
C LYS A 142 -4.65 -15.21 22.74
N LEU A 143 -4.51 -14.50 21.62
CA LEU A 143 -4.96 -13.11 21.49
C LEU A 143 -6.47 -13.00 21.76
N ARG A 144 -7.30 -13.88 21.20
CA ARG A 144 -8.76 -13.84 21.39
C ARG A 144 -9.23 -14.05 22.82
N ARG A 145 -8.46 -14.73 23.66
CA ARG A 145 -8.80 -14.88 25.09
C ARG A 145 -8.79 -13.51 25.82
N HIS A 146 -7.95 -12.59 25.36
CA HIS A 146 -7.80 -11.25 25.94
C HIS A 146 -8.51 -10.16 25.16
N ASN A 147 -8.73 -10.38 23.85
CA ASN A 147 -9.42 -9.44 22.96
C ASN A 147 -10.51 -10.16 22.17
N ARG A 148 -11.76 -10.09 22.65
CA ARG A 148 -12.93 -10.72 21.98
C ARG A 148 -13.26 -10.11 20.61
N ASN A 149 -12.74 -8.93 20.31
CA ASN A 149 -12.96 -8.28 19.00
C ASN A 149 -11.93 -8.70 17.94
N ALA A 150 -10.87 -9.43 18.32
CA ALA A 150 -9.94 -9.98 17.34
C ALA A 150 -10.65 -11.00 16.46
N ALA A 151 -10.30 -11.05 15.18
CA ALA A 151 -10.84 -12.01 14.22
C ALA A 151 -10.65 -13.45 14.72
N PRO A 152 -11.54 -14.41 14.35
CA PRO A 152 -11.42 -15.82 14.70
C PRO A 152 -10.07 -16.42 14.27
N ALA A 153 -9.69 -17.53 14.90
CA ALA A 153 -8.53 -18.31 14.50
C ALA A 153 -8.87 -19.42 13.48
N ASP A 154 -10.15 -19.59 13.19
CA ASP A 154 -10.70 -20.62 12.31
C ASP A 154 -12.02 -20.14 11.66
N GLY A 155 -12.52 -20.90 10.68
CA GLY A 155 -13.73 -20.59 9.92
C GLY A 155 -13.54 -19.55 8.82
N ASP A 156 -14.64 -19.16 8.17
CA ASP A 156 -14.68 -18.32 6.97
C ASP A 156 -14.28 -16.84 7.23
N THR A 157 -14.22 -16.45 8.49
CA THR A 157 -13.79 -15.11 8.93
C THR A 157 -12.53 -15.17 9.76
N ALA A 158 -11.72 -16.21 9.59
CA ALA A 158 -10.45 -16.36 10.27
C ALA A 158 -9.51 -15.16 9.95
N SER A 159 -8.64 -14.83 10.91
CA SER A 159 -7.67 -13.77 10.72
C SER A 159 -6.76 -14.04 9.53
N SER A 160 -6.68 -13.10 8.61
CA SER A 160 -5.81 -13.18 7.42
C SER A 160 -4.30 -13.15 7.75
N HIS A 161 -3.93 -12.70 8.95
CA HIS A 161 -2.55 -12.82 9.45
C HIS A 161 -2.06 -14.28 9.52
N LEU A 162 -2.98 -15.25 9.63
CA LEU A 162 -2.65 -16.66 9.72
C LEU A 162 -2.06 -17.23 8.42
N ALA A 163 -2.22 -16.54 7.30
CA ALA A 163 -1.67 -16.92 6.01
C ALA A 163 -0.41 -16.10 5.64
N GLY A 164 -0.02 -15.12 6.47
CA GLY A 164 1.13 -14.25 6.23
C GLY A 164 0.91 -13.19 5.15
N VAL A 165 -0.31 -12.96 4.70
CA VAL A 165 -0.67 -11.99 3.64
C VAL A 165 -1.06 -10.62 4.19
N THR A 166 -1.02 -10.42 5.50
CA THR A 166 -1.59 -9.24 6.17
C THR A 166 -0.59 -8.59 7.09
N VAL A 167 -0.61 -7.27 7.11
CA VAL A 167 0.16 -6.42 8.02
C VAL A 167 -0.72 -5.37 8.66
N ASP A 168 -0.40 -5.03 9.91
CA ASP A 168 -0.98 -3.89 10.62
C ASP A 168 0.01 -2.73 10.59
N LEU A 169 -0.35 -1.62 9.94
CA LEU A 169 0.47 -0.41 9.85
C LEU A 169 0.03 0.58 10.92
N GLN A 170 0.98 1.20 11.60
CA GLN A 170 0.69 2.16 12.66
C GLN A 170 -0.03 3.40 12.09
N ARG A 171 -1.15 3.75 12.70
CA ARG A 171 -1.88 4.99 12.44
C ARG A 171 -1.75 6.00 13.58
N ARG A 172 -1.44 5.50 14.78
CA ARG A 172 -1.27 6.35 15.95
C ARG A 172 -0.07 7.27 15.79
N GLY A 173 -0.26 8.56 16.00
CA GLY A 173 0.80 9.56 15.90
C GLY A 173 0.94 10.18 14.53
N LEU A 174 0.32 9.63 13.49
CA LEU A 174 0.31 10.23 12.17
C LEU A 174 -0.50 11.52 12.15
N THR A 175 -0.04 12.51 11.41
CA THR A 175 -0.78 13.73 11.10
C THR A 175 -1.98 13.43 10.20
N LYS A 176 -2.88 14.39 10.07
CA LYS A 176 -4.03 14.25 9.15
C LYS A 176 -3.62 14.11 7.69
N GLU A 177 -2.51 14.71 7.30
CA GLU A 177 -1.98 14.64 5.94
C GLU A 177 -1.39 13.27 5.64
N GLU A 178 -0.63 12.72 6.57
CA GLU A 178 -0.07 11.37 6.48
C GLU A 178 -1.17 10.30 6.43
N ILE A 179 -2.18 10.42 7.29
CA ILE A 179 -3.34 9.53 7.27
C ILE A 179 -4.02 9.57 5.90
N ARG A 180 -4.28 10.76 5.36
CA ARG A 180 -4.92 10.92 4.04
C ARG A 180 -4.08 10.33 2.93
N PHE A 181 -2.76 10.48 3.00
CA PHE A 181 -1.85 9.92 2.01
C PHE A 181 -1.97 8.39 1.99
N VAL A 182 -1.86 7.75 3.17
CA VAL A 182 -2.00 6.29 3.29
C VAL A 182 -3.40 5.83 2.84
N GLU A 183 -4.47 6.52 3.27
CA GLU A 183 -5.83 6.23 2.83
C GLU A 183 -5.99 6.29 1.31
N HIS A 184 -5.44 7.32 0.65
CA HIS A 184 -5.50 7.46 -0.81
C HIS A 184 -4.73 6.35 -1.52
N TYR A 185 -3.54 6.02 -1.02
CA TYR A 185 -2.72 4.93 -1.57
C TYR A 185 -3.45 3.59 -1.46
N LEU A 186 -3.95 3.26 -0.29
CA LEU A 186 -4.71 2.03 -0.05
C LEU A 186 -6.02 1.98 -0.85
N PHE A 187 -6.70 3.12 -0.97
CA PHE A 187 -7.93 3.21 -1.74
C PHE A 187 -7.70 2.92 -3.23
N TYR A 188 -6.64 3.46 -3.79
CA TYR A 188 -6.25 3.19 -5.18
C TYR A 188 -6.00 1.70 -5.41
N LEU A 189 -5.20 1.07 -4.56
CA LEU A 189 -4.89 -0.35 -4.67
C LEU A 189 -6.10 -1.26 -4.41
N ASN A 190 -6.97 -0.86 -3.49
CA ASN A 190 -8.23 -1.58 -3.22
C ASN A 190 -9.16 -1.53 -4.44
N ALA A 191 -9.26 -0.40 -5.13
CA ALA A 191 -10.05 -0.26 -6.35
C ALA A 191 -9.54 -1.15 -7.50
N LEU A 192 -8.25 -1.53 -7.47
CA LEU A 192 -7.63 -2.49 -8.40
C LEU A 192 -7.74 -3.94 -7.92
N GLY A 193 -8.29 -4.19 -6.72
CA GLY A 193 -8.38 -5.52 -6.12
C GLY A 193 -7.02 -6.09 -5.68
N LEU A 194 -6.04 -5.23 -5.38
CA LEU A 194 -4.69 -5.61 -4.98
C LEU A 194 -4.53 -5.71 -3.46
N VAL A 195 -5.36 -4.97 -2.72
CA VAL A 195 -5.40 -4.99 -1.25
C VAL A 195 -6.83 -4.96 -0.73
N GLU A 196 -7.03 -5.48 0.47
CA GLU A 196 -8.27 -5.31 1.26
C GLU A 196 -7.90 -4.60 2.57
N PRO A 197 -8.05 -3.26 2.64
CA PRO A 197 -7.67 -2.48 3.80
C PRO A 197 -8.83 -2.29 4.78
N GLU A 198 -8.52 -2.28 6.08
CA GLU A 198 -9.42 -1.88 7.16
C GLU A 198 -8.76 -0.86 8.08
N GLU A 199 -9.52 0.09 8.61
CA GLU A 199 -9.09 0.98 9.69
C GLU A 199 -9.60 0.48 11.03
N GLU A 200 -8.71 -0.10 11.83
CA GLU A 200 -9.03 -0.58 13.17
C GLU A 200 -8.92 0.55 14.21
N ARG A 201 -10.06 1.14 14.58
CA ARG A 201 -10.13 2.29 15.51
C ARG A 201 -9.53 2.01 16.88
N ARG A 202 -9.73 0.80 17.43
CA ARG A 202 -9.25 0.46 18.78
C ARG A 202 -7.74 0.27 18.82
N HIS A 203 -7.17 -0.26 17.76
CA HIS A 203 -5.74 -0.55 17.65
C HIS A 203 -4.96 0.60 17.01
N TRP A 204 -5.65 1.58 16.44
CA TRP A 204 -5.04 2.71 15.75
C TRP A 204 -4.07 2.24 14.66
N CYS A 205 -4.52 1.32 13.82
CA CYS A 205 -3.77 0.81 12.70
C CYS A 205 -4.62 0.72 11.42
N PHE A 206 -3.91 0.67 10.29
CA PHE A 206 -4.43 0.17 9.04
C PHE A 206 -4.11 -1.32 8.97
N HIS A 207 -5.13 -2.16 8.98
CA HIS A 207 -5.02 -3.58 8.72
C HIS A 207 -5.12 -3.79 7.22
N VAL A 208 -4.09 -4.35 6.59
CA VAL A 208 -4.01 -4.46 5.13
C VAL A 208 -3.69 -5.89 4.72
N MET A 209 -4.66 -6.58 4.14
CA MET A 209 -4.43 -7.83 3.42
C MET A 209 -3.97 -7.50 1.99
N VAL A 210 -2.95 -8.18 1.50
CA VAL A 210 -2.36 -7.97 0.18
C VAL A 210 -2.53 -9.23 -0.68
N SER A 211 -3.10 -9.07 -1.87
CA SER A 211 -3.23 -10.12 -2.89
C SER A 211 -1.89 -10.39 -3.59
N ASP A 212 -1.66 -11.62 -4.04
CA ASP A 212 -0.50 -11.99 -4.88
C ASP A 212 -0.47 -11.23 -6.21
N ARG A 213 -1.64 -10.79 -6.71
CA ARG A 213 -1.77 -9.93 -7.89
C ARG A 213 -0.96 -8.64 -7.79
N TYR A 214 -0.57 -8.26 -6.57
CA TYR A 214 0.29 -7.11 -6.35
C TYR A 214 1.64 -7.26 -7.06
N SER A 215 2.24 -8.46 -7.05
CA SER A 215 3.50 -8.72 -7.74
C SER A 215 3.39 -8.51 -9.25
N ASP A 216 2.33 -9.00 -9.88
CA ASP A 216 2.12 -8.84 -11.31
C ASP A 216 1.87 -7.37 -11.67
N TRP A 217 1.03 -6.70 -10.90
CA TRP A 217 0.78 -5.27 -11.07
C TRP A 217 2.08 -4.46 -10.92
N ARG A 218 2.89 -4.74 -9.91
CA ARG A 218 4.18 -4.07 -9.67
C ARG A 218 5.12 -4.22 -10.86
N GLN A 219 5.20 -5.41 -11.44
CA GLN A 219 6.02 -5.66 -12.64
C GLN A 219 5.56 -4.80 -13.82
N THR A 220 4.25 -4.62 -14.01
CA THR A 220 3.73 -3.75 -15.08
C THR A 220 4.11 -2.28 -14.89
N GLN A 221 4.24 -1.81 -13.63
CA GLN A 221 4.66 -0.43 -13.34
C GLN A 221 6.14 -0.19 -13.68
N THR A 222 7.00 -1.21 -13.53
CA THR A 222 8.43 -1.14 -13.86
C THR A 222 8.71 -1.24 -15.35
N ILE A 223 7.85 -1.89 -16.12
CA ILE A 223 7.96 -2.01 -17.58
C ILE A 223 7.64 -0.68 -18.30
N PHE A 224 6.84 0.18 -17.68
CA PHE A 224 6.60 1.54 -18.14
C PHE A 224 7.39 2.52 -17.26
N PRO A 225 8.69 2.77 -17.53
CA PRO A 225 9.44 3.74 -16.76
C PRO A 225 8.70 5.06 -16.81
N GLN A 226 8.36 5.60 -15.65
CA GLN A 226 7.87 6.96 -15.53
C GLN A 226 8.84 7.84 -16.28
N SER A 227 8.33 8.68 -17.21
CA SER A 227 9.14 9.55 -18.08
C SER A 227 10.34 10.12 -17.31
N PRO A 228 11.55 10.07 -17.88
CA PRO A 228 12.72 10.56 -17.18
C PRO A 228 12.42 11.99 -16.72
N THR A 229 12.58 12.21 -15.42
CA THR A 229 12.58 13.54 -14.82
C THR A 229 13.43 14.41 -15.72
N GLN A 230 12.85 15.46 -16.31
CA GLN A 230 13.60 16.42 -17.11
C GLN A 230 14.79 16.86 -16.26
N GLU A 231 16.00 16.45 -16.65
CA GLU A 231 17.19 17.06 -16.12
C GLU A 231 17.05 18.57 -16.31
N PRO A 232 17.37 19.38 -15.31
CA PRO A 232 17.35 20.83 -15.47
C PRO A 232 18.24 21.17 -16.66
N VAL A 233 17.64 21.70 -17.72
CA VAL A 233 18.36 22.21 -18.89
C VAL A 233 19.42 23.17 -18.37
N ALA A 234 20.70 22.79 -18.51
CA ALA A 234 21.81 23.62 -18.14
C ALA A 234 21.66 24.98 -18.87
N ALA A 235 21.64 26.07 -18.09
CA ALA A 235 21.55 27.39 -18.64
C ALA A 235 22.70 27.61 -19.65
N PRO A 236 22.45 28.25 -20.82
CA PRO A 236 23.48 28.47 -21.81
C PRO A 236 24.58 29.35 -21.20
N VAL A 237 25.80 28.84 -21.26
CA VAL A 237 27.00 29.56 -20.85
C VAL A 237 27.13 30.81 -21.74
N PRO A 238 27.22 32.03 -21.18
CA PRO A 238 27.40 33.23 -22.02
C PRO A 238 28.73 33.16 -22.78
N ALA A 239 28.64 33.32 -24.08
CA ALA A 239 29.81 33.39 -24.95
C ALA A 239 30.71 34.54 -24.54
N VAL A 240 31.96 34.24 -24.18
CA VAL A 240 32.99 35.23 -23.93
C VAL A 240 33.34 35.91 -25.25
N ALA A 241 33.01 37.20 -25.35
CA ALA A 241 33.38 38.00 -26.51
C ALA A 241 34.93 38.14 -26.57
N ALA A 242 35.51 37.61 -27.62
CA ALA A 242 36.91 37.82 -27.93
C ALA A 242 37.09 39.26 -28.37
N THR A 243 37.70 40.10 -27.53
CA THR A 243 38.20 41.42 -27.91
C THR A 243 39.42 41.24 -28.79
N ALA A 244 39.24 41.53 -30.08
CA ALA A 244 40.37 41.71 -31.01
C ALA A 244 41.11 42.98 -30.65
N ALA A 245 42.36 42.86 -30.24
CA ALA A 245 43.29 43.99 -30.17
C ALA A 245 43.85 44.21 -31.57
N SER A 246 43.53 45.36 -32.16
CA SER A 246 44.21 45.89 -33.33
C SER A 246 45.31 46.81 -32.87
N ASN A 247 46.47 46.48 -33.33
CA ASN A 247 47.70 47.24 -33.53
C ASN A 247 48.67 47.40 -32.45
#